data_9c6f53be944eda194bd888d07ab540b2
#
_entry.id   9c6f53be944eda194bd888d07ab540b2
#
_cell.length_a   1.000
_cell.length_b   1.000
_cell.length_c   1.000
_cell.angle_alpha   90.00
_cell.angle_beta   90.00
_cell.angle_gamma   90.00
#
_symmetry.space_group_name_H-M   'P 1'
#
loop_
_entity.id
_entity.type
_entity.pdbx_description
1 polymer ?
#
loop_
_entity_poly.entity_id
_entity_poly.type
_entity_poly.pdbx_seq_one_letter_code
_entity_poly.pdbx_strand_id
1 'polypeptide(L)'
;EFSKNPPQASSTRETDIGVYINTRNSKVIPIMEFEAKRFSETSNNQEYVYGERGGIERFKKGEHSKHLKECGMFAYVQSRTIEEWFSKVNGWVIYQSQNSINESIDWTEDEQLAKVSLLGSVEKFASCHKRNISNDTIFLWHYFIDLTP
;
A
#
# COMPACT_ATOMS: atom_id res chain seq x y z
N GLU A 1 0.17 -9.79 18.13
CA GLU A 1 -0.86 -10.74 17.63
C GLU A 1 -1.36 -10.31 16.27
N PHE A 2 -1.45 -11.25 15.33
CA PHE A 2 -2.06 -11.05 14.03
C PHE A 2 -3.52 -11.48 14.11
N SER A 3 -4.45 -10.56 13.87
CA SER A 3 -5.87 -10.88 13.83
C SER A 3 -6.44 -10.68 12.43
N LYS A 4 -7.20 -11.67 11.96
CA LYS A 4 -8.14 -11.48 10.86
C LYS A 4 -9.42 -10.92 11.47
N ASN A 5 -9.85 -9.75 11.02
CA ASN A 5 -11.09 -9.08 11.40
C ASN A 5 -11.05 -8.36 12.76
N PRO A 6 -10.54 -7.12 12.80
CA PRO A 6 -10.79 -6.22 13.92
C PRO A 6 -12.29 -5.86 14.02
N PRO A 7 -12.81 -5.61 15.23
CA PRO A 7 -14.14 -5.07 15.38
C PRO A 7 -14.22 -3.67 14.76
N GLN A 8 -15.01 -3.52 13.71
CA GLN A 8 -15.14 -2.29 12.95
C GLN A 8 -16.27 -1.39 13.40
N ALA A 9 -15.96 -0.09 13.42
CA ALA A 9 -16.96 0.94 13.24
C ALA A 9 -17.21 1.12 11.74
N SER A 10 -18.44 0.87 11.33
CA SER A 10 -19.08 1.08 10.01
C SER A 10 -18.25 1.70 8.86
N SER A 11 -18.28 1.06 7.71
CA SER A 11 -18.09 1.55 6.34
C SER A 11 -16.68 1.72 5.76
N THR A 12 -15.60 1.37 6.46
CA THR A 12 -14.27 1.31 5.86
C THR A 12 -14.00 -0.09 5.34
N ARG A 13 -13.59 -0.20 4.08
CA ARG A 13 -13.13 -1.47 3.50
C ARG A 13 -11.93 -1.95 4.32
N GLU A 14 -11.96 -3.21 4.73
CA GLU A 14 -10.91 -3.83 5.55
C GLU A 14 -9.59 -3.93 4.79
N THR A 15 -8.48 -3.77 5.50
CA THR A 15 -7.16 -4.14 5.03
C THR A 15 -6.94 -5.63 5.19
N ASP A 16 -6.04 -6.21 4.38
CA ASP A 16 -5.83 -7.66 4.36
C ASP A 16 -5.18 -8.18 5.66
N ILE A 17 -4.29 -7.39 6.24
CA ILE A 17 -3.56 -7.75 7.47
C ILE A 17 -3.46 -6.54 8.39
N GLY A 18 -3.78 -6.74 9.66
CA GLY A 18 -3.61 -5.72 10.70
C GLY A 18 -2.71 -6.18 11.84
N VAL A 19 -1.89 -5.27 12.35
CA VAL A 19 -1.10 -5.44 13.57
C VAL A 19 -1.67 -4.54 14.65
N TYR A 20 -1.95 -5.10 15.83
CA TYR A 20 -2.67 -4.43 16.90
C TYR A 20 -1.94 -4.54 18.21
N ILE A 21 -2.11 -3.53 19.06
CA ILE A 21 -1.75 -3.59 20.49
C ILE A 21 -3.00 -3.86 21.31
N ASN A 22 -2.96 -4.90 22.13
CA ASN A 22 -3.93 -5.13 23.18
C ASN A 22 -3.59 -4.27 24.40
N THR A 23 -4.49 -3.39 24.81
CA THR A 23 -4.35 -2.63 26.03
C THR A 23 -5.03 -3.35 27.21
N ARG A 24 -4.58 -3.07 28.45
CA ARG A 24 -5.17 -3.65 29.66
C ARG A 24 -6.67 -3.39 29.83
N ASN A 25 -7.22 -2.41 29.11
CA ASN A 25 -8.65 -2.05 29.14
C ASN A 25 -9.44 -2.69 28.01
N SER A 26 -8.97 -3.80 27.43
CA SER A 26 -9.60 -4.52 26.31
C SER A 26 -9.78 -3.68 25.03
N LYS A 27 -9.10 -2.54 24.93
CA LYS A 27 -9.10 -1.73 23.72
C LYS A 27 -8.01 -2.22 22.76
N VAL A 28 -8.43 -2.65 21.60
CA VAL A 28 -7.53 -3.04 20.51
C VAL A 28 -7.21 -1.80 19.68
N ILE A 29 -5.93 -1.45 19.58
CA ILE A 29 -5.46 -0.28 18.84
C ILE A 29 -4.65 -0.76 17.64
N PRO A 30 -5.05 -0.45 16.39
CA PRO A 30 -4.24 -0.73 15.24
C PRO A 30 -2.98 0.14 15.26
N ILE A 31 -1.84 -0.48 15.01
CA ILE A 31 -0.54 0.20 14.93
C ILE A 31 0.04 0.14 13.53
N MET A 32 -0.34 -0.84 12.75
CA MET A 32 0.06 -0.99 11.36
C MET A 32 -0.94 -1.86 10.62
N GLU A 33 -1.22 -1.50 9.39
CA GLU A 33 -2.10 -2.25 8.50
C GLU A 33 -1.43 -2.45 7.15
N PHE A 34 -1.73 -3.57 6.50
CA PHE A 34 -1.15 -3.95 5.22
C PHE A 34 -2.23 -4.31 4.21
N GLU A 35 -2.06 -3.86 3.00
CA GLU A 35 -2.79 -4.31 1.82
C GLU A 35 -1.90 -5.27 1.03
N ALA A 36 -2.45 -6.35 0.51
CA ALA A 36 -1.73 -7.33 -0.30
C ALA A 36 -2.22 -7.33 -1.75
N LYS A 37 -1.30 -7.39 -2.69
CA LYS A 37 -1.57 -7.47 -4.13
C LYS A 37 -0.71 -8.55 -4.76
N ARG A 38 -1.19 -9.08 -5.87
CA ARG A 38 -0.47 -10.06 -6.67
C ARG A 38 0.00 -9.43 -7.97
N PHE A 39 1.27 -9.65 -8.31
CA PHE A 39 1.82 -9.34 -9.62
C PHE A 39 1.93 -10.61 -10.46
N SER A 40 1.19 -10.67 -11.55
CA SER A 40 1.19 -11.79 -12.49
C SER A 40 0.81 -11.32 -13.90
N GLU A 41 1.03 -12.16 -14.89
CA GLU A 41 0.65 -11.84 -16.29
C GLU A 41 -0.86 -11.63 -16.47
N THR A 42 -1.69 -12.22 -15.62
CA THR A 42 -3.16 -12.19 -15.74
C THR A 42 -3.86 -11.27 -14.74
N SER A 43 -3.12 -10.64 -13.83
CA SER A 43 -3.68 -9.75 -12.81
C SER A 43 -3.82 -8.31 -13.35
N ASN A 44 -4.74 -7.55 -12.77
CA ASN A 44 -4.81 -6.11 -12.98
C ASN A 44 -3.75 -5.42 -12.10
N ASN A 45 -2.49 -5.47 -12.54
CA ASN A 45 -1.33 -5.11 -11.73
C ASN A 45 -1.26 -3.62 -11.38
N GLN A 46 -1.82 -2.74 -12.21
CA GLN A 46 -1.88 -1.30 -11.92
C GLN A 46 -2.69 -0.97 -10.66
N GLU A 47 -3.59 -1.86 -10.23
CA GLU A 47 -4.31 -1.75 -8.96
C GLU A 47 -3.39 -1.81 -7.72
N TYR A 48 -2.11 -2.08 -7.89
CA TYR A 48 -1.14 -1.83 -6.84
C TYR A 48 -1.07 -0.33 -6.49
N VAL A 49 -1.18 0.53 -7.49
CA VAL A 49 -1.08 1.98 -7.36
C VAL A 49 -2.47 2.63 -7.31
N TYR A 50 -3.23 2.54 -8.39
CA TYR A 50 -4.48 3.28 -8.58
C TYR A 50 -5.60 2.43 -9.20
N GLY A 51 -6.82 2.99 -9.20
CA GLY A 51 -8.01 2.39 -9.75
C GLY A 51 -9.04 2.09 -8.67
N GLU A 52 -10.13 1.44 -9.03
CA GLU A 52 -11.24 1.14 -8.11
C GLU A 52 -10.78 0.38 -6.86
N ARG A 53 -9.80 -0.51 -7.03
CA ARG A 53 -9.18 -1.28 -5.94
C ARG A 53 -7.70 -0.91 -5.76
N GLY A 54 -7.33 0.31 -6.13
CA GLY A 54 -5.96 0.80 -6.07
C GLY A 54 -5.41 0.81 -4.65
N GLY A 55 -4.33 0.07 -4.40
CA GLY A 55 -3.76 -0.09 -3.07
C GLY A 55 -3.27 1.24 -2.49
N ILE A 56 -2.29 1.88 -3.13
CA ILE A 56 -1.75 3.18 -2.67
C ILE A 56 -2.86 4.25 -2.68
N GLU A 57 -3.67 4.30 -3.72
CA GLU A 57 -4.74 5.29 -3.84
C GLU A 57 -5.74 5.22 -2.68
N ARG A 58 -6.07 4.02 -2.18
CA ARG A 58 -6.97 3.84 -1.04
C ARG A 58 -6.39 4.40 0.25
N PHE A 59 -5.09 4.24 0.46
CA PHE A 59 -4.40 4.90 1.58
C PHE A 59 -4.42 6.43 1.43
N LYS A 60 -4.21 6.95 0.22
CA LYS A 60 -4.29 8.39 -0.06
C LYS A 60 -5.69 8.96 0.16
N LYS A 61 -6.73 8.22 -0.21
CA LYS A 61 -8.14 8.59 0.02
C LYS A 61 -8.56 8.47 1.49
N GLY A 62 -7.76 7.84 2.33
CA GLY A 62 -8.15 7.51 3.70
C GLY A 62 -9.22 6.44 3.80
N GLU A 63 -9.43 5.64 2.75
CA GLU A 63 -10.32 4.46 2.78
C GLU A 63 -9.71 3.34 3.63
N HIS A 64 -8.37 3.28 3.67
CA HIS A 64 -7.59 2.43 4.55
C HIS A 64 -6.82 3.26 5.55
N SER A 65 -6.78 2.82 6.79
CA SER A 65 -5.85 3.28 7.82
C SER A 65 -5.79 4.80 8.00
N LYS A 66 -6.96 5.46 7.89
CA LYS A 66 -7.07 6.94 7.95
C LYS A 66 -6.36 7.56 9.17
N HIS A 67 -6.34 6.85 10.29
CA HIS A 67 -5.76 7.27 11.56
C HIS A 67 -4.29 6.89 11.72
N LEU A 68 -3.73 6.11 10.79
CA LEU A 68 -2.33 5.69 10.83
C LEU A 68 -1.47 6.59 9.94
N LYS A 69 -0.23 6.80 10.35
CA LYS A 69 0.79 7.55 9.61
C LYS A 69 1.72 6.64 8.81
N GLU A 70 1.73 5.37 9.14
CA GLU A 70 2.63 4.36 8.60
C GLU A 70 1.87 3.06 8.41
N CYS A 71 1.96 2.52 7.20
CA CYS A 71 1.31 1.27 6.80
C CYS A 71 2.21 0.50 5.84
N GLY A 72 1.73 -0.60 5.31
CA GLY A 72 2.50 -1.41 4.38
C GLY A 72 1.69 -2.02 3.26
N MET A 73 2.42 -2.48 2.26
CA MET A 73 1.89 -3.23 1.13
C MET A 73 2.76 -4.44 0.85
N PHE A 74 2.12 -5.57 0.59
CA PHE A 74 2.77 -6.75 0.07
C PHE A 74 2.49 -6.89 -1.43
N ALA A 75 3.52 -7.20 -2.20
CA ALA A 75 3.40 -7.62 -3.58
C ALA A 75 3.91 -9.06 -3.72
N TYR A 76 3.02 -9.98 -4.04
CA TYR A 76 3.38 -11.35 -4.37
C TYR A 76 3.74 -11.43 -5.85
N VAL A 77 5.04 -11.52 -6.15
CA VAL A 77 5.58 -11.56 -7.51
C VAL A 77 5.54 -12.99 -8.02
N GLN A 78 4.67 -13.28 -8.98
CA GLN A 78 4.45 -14.61 -9.56
C GLN A 78 4.95 -14.73 -11.01
N SER A 79 5.33 -13.61 -11.62
CA SER A 79 5.93 -13.56 -12.96
C SER A 79 6.89 -12.37 -13.03
N ARG A 80 7.80 -12.40 -14.00
CA ARG A 80 8.82 -11.37 -14.18
C ARG A 80 9.74 -11.24 -12.97
N THR A 81 10.55 -10.18 -12.92
CA THR A 81 11.46 -9.88 -11.83
C THR A 81 10.92 -8.78 -10.93
N ILE A 82 11.40 -8.72 -9.71
CA ILE A 82 11.11 -7.61 -8.78
C ILE A 82 11.49 -6.26 -9.39
N GLU A 83 12.63 -6.19 -10.08
CA GLU A 83 13.12 -4.95 -10.70
C GLU A 83 12.17 -4.46 -11.82
N GLU A 84 11.62 -5.37 -12.62
CA GLU A 84 10.65 -5.00 -13.64
C GLU A 84 9.36 -4.46 -13.00
N TRP A 85 8.88 -5.09 -11.91
CA TRP A 85 7.69 -4.59 -11.21
C TRP A 85 7.94 -3.28 -10.48
N PHE A 86 9.11 -3.10 -9.85
CA PHE A 86 9.51 -1.83 -9.28
C PHE A 86 9.47 -0.69 -10.31
N SER A 87 10.02 -0.93 -11.49
CA SER A 87 9.99 0.04 -12.59
C SER A 87 8.58 0.33 -13.07
N LYS A 88 7.71 -0.70 -13.18
CA LYS A 88 6.31 -0.53 -13.58
C LYS A 88 5.51 0.26 -12.53
N VAL A 89 5.66 -0.05 -11.25
CA VAL A 89 4.97 0.67 -10.16
C VAL A 89 5.34 2.14 -10.20
N ASN A 90 6.62 2.47 -10.31
CA ASN A 90 7.08 3.86 -10.40
C ASN A 90 6.59 4.54 -11.69
N GLY A 91 6.53 3.80 -12.81
CA GLY A 91 5.93 4.30 -14.04
C GLY A 91 4.43 4.66 -13.87
N TRP A 92 3.68 3.88 -13.11
CA TRP A 92 2.27 4.19 -12.82
C TRP A 92 2.11 5.38 -11.86
N VAL A 93 3.00 5.57 -10.90
CA VAL A 93 3.02 6.77 -10.04
C VAL A 93 3.28 8.02 -10.89
N ILE A 94 4.29 7.99 -11.77
CA ILE A 94 4.59 9.08 -12.69
C ILE A 94 3.38 9.35 -13.62
N TYR A 95 2.78 8.30 -14.17
CA TYR A 95 1.60 8.45 -15.02
C TYR A 95 0.46 9.16 -14.28
N GLN A 96 0.19 8.82 -13.02
CA GLN A 96 -0.84 9.48 -12.21
C GLN A 96 -0.48 10.93 -11.93
N SER A 97 0.78 11.26 -11.66
CA SER A 97 1.21 12.66 -11.43
C SER A 97 0.96 13.56 -12.63
N GLN A 98 0.97 13.00 -13.84
CA GLN A 98 0.79 13.74 -15.09
C GLN A 98 -0.63 13.69 -15.64
N ASN A 99 -1.42 12.66 -15.31
CA ASN A 99 -2.69 12.35 -15.96
C ASN A 99 -3.86 12.11 -14.99
N SER A 100 -3.70 12.31 -13.69
CA SER A 100 -4.79 12.11 -12.75
C SER A 100 -5.94 13.07 -13.06
N ILE A 101 -7.12 12.51 -13.28
CA ILE A 101 -8.38 13.24 -13.48
C ILE A 101 -9.14 13.44 -12.18
N ASN A 102 -8.68 12.84 -11.09
CA ASN A 102 -9.33 12.95 -9.79
C ASN A 102 -8.74 14.11 -9.01
N GLU A 103 -9.38 15.26 -9.10
CA GLU A 103 -8.96 16.50 -8.41
C GLU A 103 -8.88 16.36 -6.87
N SER A 104 -9.49 15.33 -6.30
CA SER A 104 -9.43 15.08 -4.86
C SER A 104 -8.16 14.35 -4.42
N ILE A 105 -7.34 13.87 -5.37
CA ILE A 105 -6.13 13.09 -5.11
C ILE A 105 -4.98 13.71 -5.88
N ASP A 106 -4.09 14.40 -5.19
CA ASP A 106 -2.84 14.88 -5.77
C ASP A 106 -1.83 13.74 -5.83
N TRP A 107 -1.27 13.52 -7.00
CA TRP A 107 -0.10 12.67 -7.21
C TRP A 107 1.09 13.52 -7.60
N THR A 108 2.26 13.21 -7.07
CA THR A 108 3.52 13.84 -7.44
C THR A 108 4.58 12.81 -7.79
N GLU A 109 5.58 13.22 -8.58
CA GLU A 109 6.67 12.32 -8.97
C GLU A 109 7.53 11.89 -7.76
N ASP A 110 7.54 12.67 -6.68
CA ASP A 110 8.26 12.35 -5.45
C ASP A 110 7.64 11.17 -4.68
N GLU A 111 6.42 10.76 -5.04
CA GLU A 111 5.73 9.62 -4.42
C GLU A 111 6.17 8.25 -4.95
N GLN A 112 7.18 8.19 -5.81
CA GLN A 112 7.77 6.95 -6.28
C GLN A 112 8.37 6.13 -5.13
N LEU A 113 8.39 4.82 -5.31
CA LEU A 113 9.06 3.90 -4.41
C LEU A 113 10.58 4.09 -4.48
N ALA A 114 11.23 4.11 -3.33
CA ALA A 114 12.69 4.08 -3.20
C ALA A 114 13.15 2.75 -2.62
N LYS A 115 14.26 2.22 -3.11
CA LYS A 115 14.86 0.97 -2.59
C LYS A 115 15.40 1.18 -1.17
N VAL A 116 15.14 0.21 -0.30
CA VAL A 116 15.60 0.21 1.09
C VAL A 116 16.58 -0.93 1.35
N SER A 117 16.16 -2.17 1.12
CA SER A 117 16.97 -3.36 1.39
C SER A 117 16.50 -4.57 0.61
N LEU A 118 17.39 -5.53 0.44
CA LEU A 118 17.11 -6.85 -0.12
C LEU A 118 17.50 -7.91 0.89
N LEU A 119 16.61 -8.85 1.19
CA LEU A 119 16.86 -9.98 2.06
C LEU A 119 16.27 -11.26 1.43
N GLY A 120 17.13 -12.09 0.86
CA GLY A 120 16.71 -13.31 0.16
C GLY A 120 15.79 -12.99 -1.02
N SER A 121 14.58 -13.56 -1.00
CA SER A 121 13.55 -13.37 -2.02
C SER A 121 12.61 -12.17 -1.73
N VAL A 122 12.93 -11.34 -0.75
CA VAL A 122 12.11 -10.16 -0.36
C VAL A 122 12.91 -8.89 -0.55
N GLU A 123 12.42 -7.99 -1.38
CA GLU A 123 12.96 -6.65 -1.52
C GLU A 123 12.01 -5.62 -0.90
N LYS A 124 12.58 -4.75 -0.07
CA LYS A 124 11.86 -3.72 0.66
C LYS A 124 12.06 -2.36 0.01
N PHE A 125 10.96 -1.66 -0.19
CA PHE A 125 10.91 -0.28 -0.68
C PHE A 125 10.12 0.59 0.28
N ALA A 126 10.22 1.90 0.08
CA ALA A 126 9.48 2.89 0.84
C ALA A 126 8.95 4.00 -0.08
N SER A 127 7.78 4.54 0.26
CA SER A 127 7.23 5.73 -0.37
C SER A 127 6.47 6.58 0.63
N CYS A 128 6.29 7.86 0.31
CA CYS A 128 5.55 8.81 1.14
C CYS A 128 4.50 9.49 0.28
N HIS A 129 3.25 9.48 0.71
CA HIS A 129 2.12 9.94 -0.08
C HIS A 129 1.33 11.02 0.66
N LYS A 130 1.00 12.10 -0.05
CA LYS A 130 0.12 13.15 0.45
C LYS A 130 -1.34 12.64 0.50
N ARG A 131 -2.02 12.94 1.60
CA ARG A 131 -3.45 12.71 1.79
C ARG A 131 -4.18 14.04 1.88
N ASN A 132 -4.91 14.41 0.85
CA ASN A 132 -5.63 15.68 0.81
C ASN A 132 -6.76 15.74 1.81
N ILE A 133 -7.45 14.60 2.03
CA ILE A 133 -8.60 14.53 2.94
C ILE A 133 -8.26 14.85 4.41
N SER A 134 -7.04 14.55 4.84
CA SER A 134 -6.56 14.79 6.21
C SER A 134 -5.44 15.84 6.27
N ASN A 135 -5.05 16.38 5.13
CA ASN A 135 -3.95 17.35 4.97
C ASN A 135 -2.67 16.89 5.67
N ASP A 136 -2.34 15.63 5.52
CA ASP A 136 -1.17 14.98 6.10
C ASP A 136 -0.48 14.07 5.06
N THR A 137 0.48 13.30 5.52
CA THR A 137 1.15 12.28 4.71
C THR A 137 1.02 10.90 5.34
N ILE A 138 1.05 9.87 4.49
CA ILE A 138 1.20 8.49 4.91
C ILE A 138 2.49 7.92 4.35
N PHE A 139 3.24 7.22 5.19
CA PHE A 139 4.44 6.50 4.81
C PHE A 139 4.08 5.04 4.58
N LEU A 140 4.46 4.49 3.43
CA LEU A 140 4.20 3.11 3.06
C LEU A 140 5.50 2.32 2.92
N TRP A 141 5.56 1.20 3.63
CA TRP A 141 6.54 0.16 3.41
C TRP A 141 6.02 -0.82 2.36
N HIS A 142 6.85 -1.17 1.38
CA HIS A 142 6.50 -2.13 0.34
C HIS A 142 7.42 -3.33 0.41
N TYR A 143 6.85 -4.52 0.42
CA TYR A 143 7.58 -5.77 0.43
C TYR A 143 7.22 -6.55 -0.83
N PHE A 144 8.16 -6.62 -1.77
CA PHE A 144 8.02 -7.43 -2.97
C PHE A 144 8.62 -8.79 -2.68
N ILE A 145 7.78 -9.82 -2.71
CA ILE A 145 8.12 -11.18 -2.35
C ILE A 145 8.18 -12.00 -3.64
N ASP A 146 9.37 -12.47 -4.00
CA ASP A 146 9.56 -13.29 -5.18
C ASP A 146 9.03 -14.70 -4.94
N LEU A 147 7.97 -15.05 -5.65
CA LEU A 147 7.34 -16.38 -5.68
C LEU A 147 7.43 -17.01 -7.07
N THR A 148 8.31 -16.50 -7.94
CA THR A 148 8.56 -17.15 -9.25
C THR A 148 9.20 -18.51 -9.05
N PRO A 149 8.86 -19.50 -9.90
CA PRO A 149 9.42 -20.86 -9.80
C PRO A 149 10.91 -20.89 -10.12
#